data_b5f904516d6e4558d1d27453d0c7a68f
#
_entry.id   b5f904516d6e4558d1d27453d0c7a68f
#
_cell.length_a   1.000
_cell.length_b   1.000
_cell.length_c   1.000
_cell.angle_alpha   90.00
_cell.angle_beta   90.00
_cell.angle_gamma   90.00
#
_symmetry.space_group_name_H-M   'P 1'
#
loop_
_entity.id
_entity.type
_entity.pdbx_description
1 polymer ?
#
loop_
_entity_poly.entity_id
_entity_poly.type
_entity_poly.pdbx_seq_one_letter_code
_entity_poly.pdbx_strand_id
1 'polypeptide(L)'
;MIEKKKPKAWRCKTIQQQRDKAEIYNSREWQQLRIEKLRSQPLCEMHLKQGIIVAARCVHHIVPIETATTKEQMRVLAFCRNMPNPLNGLMSLCYDCHAKIHKEMGSNTKAKVAERAEARQARWKDSLLSRFTAKPTDDDGDQPTSETGGG
;
A
#
# COMPACT_ATOMS: atom_id res chain seq x y z
N MET A 1 7.85 -36.60 -8.20
CA MET A 1 7.51 -35.21 -8.61
C MET A 1 7.51 -34.33 -7.38
N ILE A 2 8.44 -33.42 -7.27
CA ILE A 2 8.43 -32.43 -6.20
C ILE A 2 7.45 -31.34 -6.61
N GLU A 3 6.27 -31.30 -5.97
CA GLU A 3 5.36 -30.15 -6.12
C GLU A 3 6.10 -28.88 -5.68
N LYS A 4 6.45 -28.03 -6.62
CA LYS A 4 6.89 -26.68 -6.33
C LYS A 4 5.75 -25.94 -5.66
N LYS A 5 5.75 -25.85 -4.32
CA LYS A 5 4.83 -25.01 -3.57
C LYS A 5 4.88 -23.60 -4.17
N LYS A 6 3.76 -23.14 -4.72
CA LYS A 6 3.63 -21.77 -5.20
C LYS A 6 4.08 -20.81 -4.10
N PRO A 7 4.93 -19.83 -4.40
CA PRO A 7 5.39 -18.89 -3.38
C PRO A 7 4.19 -18.23 -2.71
N LYS A 8 4.23 -18.22 -1.38
CA LYS A 8 3.17 -17.61 -0.57
C LYS A 8 3.10 -16.13 -0.91
N ALA A 9 1.94 -15.67 -1.37
CA ALA A 9 1.77 -14.26 -1.68
C ALA A 9 2.06 -13.39 -0.44
N TRP A 10 3.03 -12.50 -0.54
CA TRP A 10 3.41 -11.56 0.50
C TRP A 10 2.36 -10.46 0.60
N ARG A 11 1.71 -10.35 1.75
CA ARG A 11 0.67 -9.35 2.01
C ARG A 11 0.81 -8.79 3.42
N CYS A 12 0.45 -7.54 3.54
CA CYS A 12 0.19 -6.96 4.86
C CYS A 12 -0.93 -7.74 5.55
N LYS A 13 -0.63 -8.35 6.70
CA LYS A 13 -1.53 -9.23 7.44
C LYS A 13 -2.59 -8.45 8.22
N THR A 14 -2.28 -7.22 8.62
CA THR A 14 -3.14 -6.39 9.47
C THR A 14 -3.46 -5.05 8.81
N ILE A 15 -4.53 -4.40 9.28
CA ILE A 15 -4.89 -3.03 8.86
C ILE A 15 -3.77 -2.05 9.22
N GLN A 16 -3.12 -2.25 10.37
CA GLN A 16 -2.01 -1.40 10.78
C GLN A 16 -0.83 -1.49 9.80
N GLN A 17 -0.45 -2.69 9.40
CA GLN A 17 0.61 -2.87 8.39
C GLN A 17 0.27 -2.22 7.04
N GLN A 18 -1.01 -2.23 6.66
CA GLN A 18 -1.45 -1.56 5.43
C GLN A 18 -1.33 -0.03 5.55
N ARG A 19 -1.66 0.54 6.71
CA ARG A 19 -1.50 1.97 7.00
C ARG A 19 -0.03 2.37 7.01
N ASP A 20 0.81 1.61 7.67
CA ASP A 20 2.25 1.84 7.74
C ASP A 20 2.89 1.79 6.35
N LYS A 21 2.48 0.84 5.51
CA LYS A 21 2.88 0.74 4.11
C LYS A 21 2.46 1.97 3.31
N ALA A 22 1.22 2.41 3.45
CA ALA A 22 0.71 3.59 2.75
C ALA A 22 1.46 4.87 3.18
N GLU A 23 1.73 5.03 4.48
CA GLU A 23 2.53 6.14 5.00
C GLU A 23 3.94 6.17 4.39
N ILE A 24 4.60 5.01 4.33
CA ILE A 24 5.94 4.87 3.75
C ILE A 24 5.94 5.27 2.26
N TYR A 25 5.00 4.74 1.47
CA TYR A 25 4.92 5.05 0.03
C TYR A 25 4.52 6.50 -0.26
N ASN A 26 3.81 7.16 0.66
CA ASN A 26 3.47 8.58 0.54
C ASN A 26 4.56 9.50 1.08
N SER A 27 5.61 8.95 1.71
CA SER A 27 6.70 9.76 2.27
C SER A 27 7.55 10.42 1.17
N ARG A 28 8.06 11.60 1.48
CA ARG A 28 9.00 12.33 0.60
C ARG A 28 10.27 11.50 0.33
N GLU A 29 10.75 10.79 1.35
CA GLU A 29 11.94 9.93 1.25
C GLU A 29 11.76 8.84 0.19
N TRP A 30 10.61 8.16 0.18
CA TRP A 30 10.30 7.16 -0.84
C TRP A 30 10.20 7.78 -2.23
N GLN A 31 9.52 8.91 -2.36
CA GLN A 31 9.37 9.57 -3.66
C GLN A 31 10.73 9.98 -4.25
N GLN A 32 11.65 10.47 -3.42
CA GLN A 32 13.01 10.82 -3.83
C GLN A 32 13.79 9.58 -4.28
N LEU A 33 13.78 8.52 -3.48
CA LEU A 33 14.45 7.26 -3.80
C LEU A 33 13.92 6.62 -5.10
N ARG A 34 12.61 6.68 -5.30
CA ARG A 34 11.96 6.21 -6.53
C ARG A 34 12.41 7.01 -7.76
N ILE A 35 12.44 8.32 -7.65
CA ILE A 35 12.91 9.19 -8.74
C ILE A 35 14.37 8.92 -9.04
N GLU A 36 15.20 8.79 -8.03
CA GLU A 36 16.62 8.49 -8.18
C GLU A 36 16.85 7.15 -8.88
N LYS A 37 16.11 6.11 -8.50
CA LYS A 37 16.17 4.80 -9.17
C LYS A 37 15.79 4.92 -10.65
N LEU A 38 14.70 5.59 -10.99
CA LEU A 38 14.27 5.77 -12.37
C LEU A 38 15.21 6.64 -13.21
N ARG A 39 15.94 7.58 -12.57
CA ARG A 39 16.97 8.37 -13.25
C ARG A 39 18.22 7.55 -13.51
N SER A 40 18.65 6.74 -12.55
CA SER A 40 19.84 5.88 -12.70
C SER A 40 19.61 4.72 -13.65
N GLN A 41 18.38 4.19 -13.69
CA GLN A 41 17.96 3.08 -14.57
C GLN A 41 16.61 3.41 -15.21
N PRO A 42 16.61 4.15 -16.33
CA PRO A 42 15.38 4.59 -16.97
C PRO A 42 14.70 3.51 -17.82
N LEU A 43 15.35 2.38 -18.05
CA LEU A 43 14.84 1.27 -18.85
C LEU A 43 14.35 0.13 -17.96
N CYS A 44 13.32 -0.59 -18.43
CA CYS A 44 12.82 -1.79 -17.78
C CYS A 44 13.90 -2.87 -17.71
N GLU A 45 14.34 -3.21 -16.52
CA GLU A 45 15.43 -4.16 -16.31
C GLU A 45 15.10 -5.58 -16.82
N MET A 46 13.82 -5.98 -16.78
CA MET A 46 13.40 -7.29 -17.30
C MET A 46 13.48 -7.36 -18.82
N HIS A 47 13.02 -6.32 -19.51
CA HIS A 47 13.12 -6.25 -20.99
C HIS A 47 14.58 -6.08 -21.43
N LEU A 48 15.35 -5.29 -20.69
CA LEU A 48 16.76 -5.05 -21.01
C LEU A 48 17.58 -6.35 -20.97
N LYS A 49 17.29 -7.28 -20.05
CA LYS A 49 17.90 -8.62 -20.03
C LYS A 49 17.59 -9.45 -21.28
N GLN A 50 16.53 -9.12 -21.99
CA GLN A 50 16.14 -9.77 -23.26
C GLN A 50 16.62 -8.98 -24.49
N GLY A 51 17.39 -7.90 -24.28
CA GLY A 51 17.85 -7.03 -25.36
C GLY A 51 16.76 -6.10 -25.91
N ILE A 52 15.63 -5.94 -25.19
CA ILE A 52 14.50 -5.12 -25.60
C ILE A 52 14.53 -3.80 -24.84
N ILE A 53 14.42 -2.68 -25.54
CA ILE A 53 14.43 -1.34 -24.95
C ILE A 53 13.00 -0.88 -24.69
N VAL A 54 12.62 -0.82 -23.41
CA VAL A 54 11.32 -0.32 -22.94
C VAL A 54 11.55 0.60 -21.76
N ALA A 55 10.91 1.77 -21.77
CA ALA A 55 11.01 2.72 -20.66
C ALA A 55 10.42 2.15 -19.35
N ALA A 56 11.13 2.33 -18.25
CA ALA A 56 10.62 2.01 -16.92
C ALA A 56 9.62 3.08 -16.48
N ARG A 57 8.57 2.65 -15.77
CA ARG A 57 7.50 3.52 -15.24
C ARG A 57 7.26 3.32 -13.75
N CYS A 58 7.67 2.19 -13.22
CA CYS A 58 7.52 1.84 -11.80
C CYS A 58 8.81 1.29 -11.22
N VAL A 59 8.88 1.35 -9.91
CA VAL A 59 9.97 0.79 -9.11
C VAL A 59 9.40 -0.32 -8.24
N HIS A 60 10.04 -1.47 -8.27
CA HIS A 60 9.67 -2.66 -7.53
C HIS A 60 10.75 -2.99 -6.51
N HIS A 61 10.35 -3.37 -5.29
CA HIS A 61 11.27 -3.88 -4.28
C HIS A 61 11.62 -5.34 -4.59
N ILE A 62 12.91 -5.66 -4.64
CA ILE A 62 13.38 -7.04 -4.85
C ILE A 62 12.96 -7.90 -3.65
N VAL A 63 13.12 -7.38 -2.44
CA VAL A 63 12.58 -7.98 -1.21
C VAL A 63 11.25 -7.30 -0.87
N PRO A 64 10.12 -8.02 -0.89
CA PRO A 64 8.83 -7.43 -0.59
C PRO A 64 8.78 -6.84 0.82
N ILE A 65 8.32 -5.60 0.95
CA ILE A 65 8.25 -4.93 2.26
C ILE A 65 7.22 -5.57 3.20
N GLU A 66 6.28 -6.33 2.65
CA GLU A 66 5.27 -7.10 3.38
C GLU A 66 5.85 -8.28 4.17
N THR A 67 7.13 -8.61 3.94
CA THR A 67 7.85 -9.61 4.75
C THR A 67 8.18 -9.09 6.15
N ALA A 68 8.20 -7.77 6.32
CA ALA A 68 8.46 -7.14 7.61
C ALA A 68 7.32 -7.41 8.60
N THR A 69 7.68 -7.58 9.87
CA THR A 69 6.74 -7.79 10.98
C THR A 69 6.46 -6.49 11.74
N THR A 70 7.40 -5.56 11.73
CA THR A 70 7.29 -4.26 12.41
C THR A 70 7.39 -3.10 11.41
N LYS A 71 6.88 -1.92 11.82
CA LYS A 71 6.97 -0.69 11.03
C LYS A 71 8.43 -0.31 10.74
N GLU A 72 9.32 -0.47 11.71
CA GLU A 72 10.74 -0.16 11.53
C GLU A 72 11.41 -1.09 10.52
N GLN A 73 11.15 -2.39 10.59
CA GLN A 73 11.62 -3.35 9.58
C GLN A 73 11.07 -3.01 8.20
N MET A 74 9.79 -2.62 8.12
CA MET A 74 9.17 -2.20 6.87
C MET A 74 9.88 -0.97 6.27
N ARG A 75 10.25 0.01 7.10
CA ARG A 75 11.04 1.18 6.66
C ARG A 75 12.43 0.79 6.18
N VAL A 76 13.11 -0.10 6.90
CA VAL A 76 14.43 -0.61 6.49
C VAL A 76 14.36 -1.25 5.11
N LEU A 77 13.37 -2.10 4.85
CA LEU A 77 13.18 -2.76 3.56
C LEU A 77 12.74 -1.77 2.47
N ALA A 78 11.82 -0.86 2.77
CA ALA A 78 11.30 0.12 1.82
C ALA A 78 12.38 1.09 1.31
N PHE A 79 13.25 1.54 2.20
CA PHE A 79 14.34 2.46 1.86
C PHE A 79 15.66 1.74 1.59
N CYS A 80 15.65 0.39 1.59
CA CYS A 80 16.82 -0.46 1.34
C CYS A 80 18.03 -0.11 2.20
N ARG A 81 17.79 0.30 3.46
CA ARG A 81 18.82 0.73 4.41
C ARG A 81 19.74 -0.41 4.87
N ASN A 82 19.37 -1.64 4.60
CA ASN A 82 20.14 -2.84 4.85
C ASN A 82 21.19 -3.12 3.75
N MET A 83 21.30 -2.27 2.74
CA MET A 83 22.22 -2.40 1.62
C MET A 83 23.20 -1.22 1.55
N PRO A 84 24.45 -1.45 1.11
CA PRO A 84 25.42 -0.37 0.90
C PRO A 84 24.94 0.69 -0.10
N ASN A 85 24.24 0.25 -1.16
CA ASN A 85 23.58 1.12 -2.12
C ASN A 85 22.09 0.79 -2.15
N PRO A 86 21.21 1.70 -1.69
CA PRO A 86 19.77 1.48 -1.67
C PRO A 86 19.16 1.16 -3.03
N LEU A 87 19.73 1.68 -4.11
CA LEU A 87 19.23 1.45 -5.47
C LEU A 87 19.33 -0.02 -5.91
N ASN A 88 20.22 -0.80 -5.32
CA ASN A 88 20.39 -2.22 -5.60
C ASN A 88 19.25 -3.08 -5.04
N GLY A 89 18.51 -2.59 -4.07
CA GLY A 89 17.32 -3.24 -3.52
C GLY A 89 16.06 -3.01 -4.34
N LEU A 90 16.15 -2.20 -5.40
CA LEU A 90 15.05 -1.77 -6.24
C LEU A 90 15.26 -2.20 -7.68
N MET A 91 14.17 -2.41 -8.40
CA MET A 91 14.16 -2.76 -9.81
C MET A 91 13.27 -1.77 -10.58
N SER A 92 13.79 -1.21 -11.68
CA SER A 92 13.04 -0.36 -12.59
C SER A 92 12.28 -1.22 -13.59
N LEU A 93 10.97 -1.05 -13.69
CA LEU A 93 10.09 -1.89 -14.51
C LEU A 93 9.09 -1.06 -15.30
N CYS A 94 8.68 -1.57 -16.48
CA CYS A 94 7.46 -1.12 -17.12
C CYS A 94 6.23 -1.67 -16.39
N TYR A 95 5.05 -1.12 -16.68
CA TYR A 95 3.81 -1.56 -16.01
C TYR A 95 3.51 -3.05 -16.25
N ASP A 96 3.75 -3.56 -17.44
CA ASP A 96 3.47 -4.96 -17.80
C ASP A 96 4.35 -5.94 -17.02
N CYS A 97 5.66 -5.67 -16.94
CA CYS A 97 6.59 -6.48 -16.15
C CYS A 97 6.27 -6.41 -14.66
N HIS A 98 5.94 -5.23 -14.15
CA HIS A 98 5.53 -5.05 -12.76
C HIS A 98 4.25 -5.84 -12.43
N ALA A 99 3.23 -5.77 -13.30
CA ALA A 99 2.00 -6.54 -13.17
C ALA A 99 2.26 -8.06 -13.24
N LYS A 100 3.17 -8.50 -14.12
CA LYS A 100 3.56 -9.89 -14.25
C LYS A 100 4.19 -10.44 -12.98
N ILE A 101 5.15 -9.71 -12.40
CA ILE A 101 5.78 -10.10 -11.13
C ILE A 101 4.72 -10.22 -10.02
N HIS A 102 3.84 -9.24 -9.87
CA HIS A 102 2.78 -9.29 -8.87
C HIS A 102 1.78 -10.43 -9.11
N LYS A 103 1.52 -10.78 -10.36
CA LYS A 103 0.68 -11.94 -10.70
C LYS A 103 1.36 -13.25 -10.31
N GLU A 104 2.64 -13.40 -10.59
CA GLU A 104 3.43 -14.57 -10.20
C GLU A 104 3.51 -14.70 -8.68
N MET A 105 3.65 -13.59 -7.96
CA MET A 105 3.56 -13.53 -6.50
C MET A 105 2.14 -13.74 -5.95
N GLY A 106 1.14 -13.86 -6.83
CA GLY A 106 -0.27 -14.08 -6.46
C GLY A 106 -0.98 -12.87 -5.86
N SER A 107 -0.45 -11.67 -6.02
CA SER A 107 -1.03 -10.45 -5.45
C SER A 107 -2.08 -9.76 -6.34
N ASN A 108 -2.07 -10.01 -7.65
CA ASN A 108 -2.92 -9.34 -8.66
C ASN A 108 -3.72 -10.31 -9.54
N THR A 109 -4.24 -11.41 -8.99
CA THR A 109 -5.19 -12.25 -9.74
C THR A 109 -6.52 -11.51 -9.93
N LYS A 110 -7.22 -11.74 -11.06
CA LYS A 110 -8.56 -11.16 -11.33
C LYS A 110 -9.54 -11.40 -10.16
N ALA A 111 -9.53 -12.60 -9.59
CA ALA A 111 -10.36 -12.94 -8.43
C ALA A 111 -10.08 -12.04 -7.22
N LYS A 112 -8.82 -11.74 -6.93
CA LYS A 112 -8.44 -10.89 -5.80
C LYS A 112 -8.71 -9.42 -6.05
N VAL A 113 -8.62 -8.97 -7.29
CA VAL A 113 -9.01 -7.59 -7.67
C VAL A 113 -10.52 -7.43 -7.52
N ALA A 114 -11.31 -8.41 -7.96
CA ALA A 114 -12.76 -8.44 -7.78
C ALA A 114 -13.14 -8.47 -6.28
N GLU A 115 -12.55 -9.38 -5.50
CA GLU A 115 -12.77 -9.47 -4.04
C GLU A 115 -12.48 -8.14 -3.33
N ARG A 116 -11.41 -7.44 -3.69
CA ARG A 116 -11.08 -6.11 -3.13
C ARG A 116 -12.09 -5.04 -3.53
N ALA A 117 -12.57 -5.09 -4.77
CA ALA A 117 -13.60 -4.17 -5.25
C ALA A 117 -14.93 -4.38 -4.50
N GLU A 118 -15.35 -5.63 -4.33
CA GLU A 118 -16.53 -6.01 -3.56
C GLU A 118 -16.42 -5.60 -2.09
N ALA A 119 -15.28 -5.88 -1.45
CA ALA A 119 -15.02 -5.48 -0.06
C ALA A 119 -15.05 -3.95 0.11
N ARG A 120 -14.53 -3.19 -0.84
CA ARG A 120 -14.59 -1.71 -0.84
C ARG A 120 -16.03 -1.23 -0.99
N GLN A 121 -16.80 -1.84 -1.87
CA GLN A 121 -18.20 -1.50 -2.10
C GLN A 121 -19.07 -1.82 -0.88
N ALA A 122 -18.83 -2.97 -0.22
CA ALA A 122 -19.50 -3.34 1.02
C ALA A 122 -19.23 -2.34 2.14
N ARG A 123 -17.98 -1.93 2.35
CA ARG A 123 -17.59 -0.90 3.34
C ARG A 123 -18.25 0.45 3.06
N TRP A 124 -18.35 0.83 1.79
CA TRP A 124 -19.00 2.07 1.42
C TRP A 124 -20.50 2.03 1.72
N LYS A 125 -21.20 0.93 1.39
CA LYS A 125 -22.59 0.71 1.75
C LYS A 125 -22.83 0.75 3.25
N ASP A 126 -21.98 0.07 4.02
CA ASP A 126 -22.08 0.04 5.49
C ASP A 126 -21.87 1.44 6.10
N SER A 127 -20.89 2.19 5.59
CA SER A 127 -20.66 3.58 6.00
C SER A 127 -21.83 4.50 5.67
N LEU A 128 -22.51 4.30 4.55
CA LEU A 128 -23.73 5.06 4.21
C LEU A 128 -24.87 4.70 5.17
N LEU A 129 -25.13 3.42 5.37
CA LEU A 129 -26.21 2.96 6.25
C LEU A 129 -26.02 3.47 7.67
N SER A 130 -24.79 3.45 8.21
CA SER A 130 -24.49 3.97 9.56
C SER A 130 -24.79 5.47 9.71
N ARG A 131 -24.64 6.25 8.64
CA ARG A 131 -24.96 7.69 8.63
C ARG A 131 -26.48 7.95 8.68
N PHE A 132 -27.28 7.07 8.06
CA PHE A 132 -28.74 7.20 8.04
C PHE A 132 -29.43 6.55 9.24
N THR A 133 -28.75 5.65 9.95
CA THR A 133 -29.27 4.96 11.15
C THR A 133 -28.76 5.56 12.47
N ALA A 134 -27.89 6.57 12.41
CA ALA A 134 -27.51 7.32 13.60
C ALA A 134 -28.77 8.02 14.16
N LYS A 135 -29.25 7.58 15.32
CA LYS A 135 -30.33 8.27 16.06
C LYS A 135 -29.89 9.72 16.28
N PRO A 136 -30.81 10.69 16.11
CA PRO A 136 -30.56 12.03 16.61
C PRO A 136 -30.28 11.91 18.12
N THR A 137 -29.16 12.44 18.56
CA THR A 137 -28.92 12.64 19.98
C THR A 137 -29.93 13.67 20.41
N ASP A 138 -30.90 13.26 21.25
CA ASP A 138 -31.76 14.18 21.96
C ASP A 138 -30.86 14.99 22.89
N ASP A 139 -30.39 16.10 22.39
CA ASP A 139 -29.76 17.14 23.21
C ASP A 139 -30.89 17.86 23.93
N ASP A 140 -31.30 17.27 25.07
CA ASP A 140 -32.12 17.97 26.04
C ASP A 140 -31.27 19.09 26.65
N GLY A 141 -31.37 20.24 25.95
CA GLY A 141 -30.81 21.49 26.46
C GLY A 141 -31.44 21.86 27.77
N ASP A 142 -30.78 21.51 28.86
CA ASP A 142 -31.01 22.10 30.17
C ASP A 142 -30.64 23.58 30.10
N GLN A 143 -31.66 24.42 29.98
CA GLN A 143 -31.50 25.88 30.11
C GLN A 143 -31.45 26.22 31.62
N PRO A 144 -30.38 26.86 32.08
CA PRO A 144 -30.40 27.42 33.44
C PRO A 144 -31.35 28.61 33.45
N THR A 145 -32.41 28.47 34.21
CA THR A 145 -33.31 29.60 34.56
C THR A 145 -32.53 30.63 35.38
N SER A 146 -32.30 31.79 34.79
CA SER A 146 -31.80 32.95 35.52
C SER A 146 -32.92 33.53 36.37
N GLU A 147 -32.92 33.24 37.62
CA GLU A 147 -33.65 34.01 38.63
C GLU A 147 -32.97 35.35 38.88
N THR A 148 -33.52 36.40 38.28
CA THR A 148 -33.26 37.76 38.73
C THR A 148 -34.04 38.01 39.98
N GLY A 149 -33.43 37.87 41.13
CA GLY A 149 -33.92 38.40 42.35
C GLY A 149 -33.73 39.91 42.40
N GLY A 150 -34.81 40.68 42.15
CA GLY A 150 -34.79 42.10 42.45
C GLY A 150 -35.09 42.28 43.96
N GLY A 151 -34.33 43.13 44.58
CA GLY A 151 -34.56 43.66 45.89
C GLY A 151 -34.02 45.04 46.00
#